data_d21f7decb08502680f700fcbc08965fe
#
_entry.id   d21f7decb08502680f700fcbc08965fe
#
_cell.length_a   1.000
_cell.length_b   1.000
_cell.length_c   1.000
_cell.angle_alpha   90.00
_cell.angle_beta   90.00
_cell.angle_gamma   90.00
#
_symmetry.space_group_name_H-M   'P 1'
#
loop_
_entity.id
_entity.type
_entity.pdbx_description
1 polymer ?
#
loop_
_entity_poly.entity_id
_entity_poly.type
_entity_poly.pdbx_seq_one_letter_code
_entity_poly.pdbx_strand_id
1 'polypeptide(L)'
;MKIIHCADLHLDSKLAGLSHNKAIARRQELTDTFRSLAAQAAENKIDAVVIAGDLFDDRFASARTKNEVADILAGCGSVHFYLLAGNHDGGFDEAFVKRLPPNAHIFAKNGVTRFDLNEVSFFGAEGESLSPALLESIEMEPSRFNVLVTHADLAAKSSYGGLDLRLLRDKPVDYVALGH
;
A
#
# COMPACT_ATOMS: atom_id res chain seq x y z
N MET A 1 -14.14 -13.38 3.60
CA MET A 1 -13.42 -12.09 3.80
C MET A 1 -13.56 -11.21 2.57
N LYS A 2 -13.66 -9.87 2.72
CA LYS A 2 -13.73 -8.90 1.62
C LYS A 2 -12.52 -7.98 1.70
N ILE A 3 -11.82 -7.77 0.59
CA ILE A 3 -10.62 -6.96 0.51
C ILE A 3 -10.78 -5.93 -0.59
N ILE A 4 -10.39 -4.68 -0.32
CA ILE A 4 -10.16 -3.66 -1.35
C ILE A 4 -8.65 -3.57 -1.57
N HIS A 5 -8.23 -3.54 -2.84
CA HIS A 5 -6.87 -3.23 -3.22
C HIS A 5 -6.85 -1.91 -4.00
N CYS A 6 -5.96 -1.01 -3.62
CA CYS A 6 -5.64 0.22 -4.32
C CYS A 6 -4.14 0.52 -4.27
N ALA A 7 -3.68 1.40 -5.13
CA ALA A 7 -2.29 1.86 -5.21
C ALA A 7 -2.23 3.24 -5.87
N ASP A 8 -1.06 3.86 -5.88
CA ASP A 8 -0.76 5.05 -6.68
C ASP A 8 -1.70 6.23 -6.39
N LEU A 9 -1.98 6.48 -5.12
CA LEU A 9 -2.87 7.56 -4.68
C LEU A 9 -2.21 8.94 -4.80
N HIS A 10 -0.88 9.01 -4.66
CA HIS A 10 -0.06 10.23 -4.77
C HIS A 10 -0.66 11.44 -4.05
N LEU A 11 -1.10 11.23 -2.82
CA LEU A 11 -1.68 12.30 -2.01
C LEU A 11 -0.68 13.43 -1.81
N ASP A 12 -1.15 14.67 -1.92
CA ASP A 12 -0.38 15.91 -1.82
C ASP A 12 0.67 16.10 -2.94
N SER A 13 0.53 15.40 -4.06
CA SER A 13 1.41 15.58 -5.22
C SER A 13 1.44 17.02 -5.71
N LYS A 14 2.60 17.46 -6.22
CA LYS A 14 2.83 18.83 -6.71
C LYS A 14 1.91 19.22 -7.87
N LEU A 15 1.54 18.28 -8.73
CA LEU A 15 0.68 18.51 -9.90
C LEU A 15 1.18 19.68 -10.78
N ALA A 16 2.47 19.65 -11.12
CA ALA A 16 3.21 20.76 -11.75
C ALA A 16 2.61 21.26 -13.09
N GLY A 17 1.79 20.45 -13.76
CA GLY A 17 1.09 20.84 -14.99
C GLY A 17 -0.17 21.69 -14.79
N LEU A 18 -0.58 21.94 -13.52
CA LEU A 18 -1.77 22.68 -13.19
C LEU A 18 -1.45 24.07 -12.65
N SER A 19 -2.36 25.05 -12.85
CA SER A 19 -2.25 26.33 -12.13
C SER A 19 -2.43 26.10 -10.62
N HIS A 20 -1.88 27.01 -9.81
CA HIS A 20 -1.86 26.89 -8.34
C HIS A 20 -3.23 26.54 -7.76
N ASN A 21 -4.29 27.27 -8.13
CA ASN A 21 -5.63 27.02 -7.61
C ASN A 21 -6.20 25.67 -8.05
N LYS A 22 -5.92 25.25 -9.29
CA LYS A 22 -6.35 23.93 -9.79
C LYS A 22 -5.59 22.79 -9.08
N ALA A 23 -4.30 22.98 -8.81
CA ALA A 23 -3.51 22.00 -8.08
C ALA A 23 -4.01 21.84 -6.64
N ILE A 24 -4.38 22.93 -5.95
CA ILE A 24 -4.98 22.85 -4.61
C ILE A 24 -6.30 22.09 -4.65
N ALA A 25 -7.21 22.45 -5.55
CA ALA A 25 -8.50 21.78 -5.69
C ALA A 25 -8.31 20.28 -5.97
N ARG A 26 -7.40 19.93 -6.88
CA ARG A 26 -7.16 18.54 -7.24
C ARG A 26 -6.56 17.71 -6.11
N ARG A 27 -5.64 18.29 -5.31
CA ARG A 27 -5.13 17.61 -4.09
C ARG A 27 -6.25 17.32 -3.10
N GLN A 28 -7.15 18.30 -2.90
CA GLN A 28 -8.30 18.11 -2.02
C GLN A 28 -9.23 16.99 -2.54
N GLU A 29 -9.51 16.95 -3.85
CA GLU A 29 -10.32 15.89 -4.46
C GLU A 29 -9.70 14.50 -4.25
N LEU A 30 -8.37 14.36 -4.36
CA LEU A 30 -7.68 13.08 -4.10
C LEU A 30 -7.85 12.65 -2.65
N THR A 31 -7.66 13.57 -1.69
CA THR A 31 -7.86 13.28 -0.27
C THR A 31 -9.31 12.94 0.05
N ASP A 32 -10.27 13.64 -0.54
CA ASP A 32 -11.70 13.36 -0.36
C ASP A 32 -12.11 12.02 -0.99
N THR A 33 -11.49 11.65 -2.10
CA THR A 33 -11.67 10.32 -2.72
C THR A 33 -11.17 9.22 -1.78
N PHE A 34 -9.98 9.39 -1.19
CA PHE A 34 -9.44 8.43 -0.22
C PHE A 34 -10.32 8.33 1.03
N ARG A 35 -10.80 9.46 1.55
CA ARG A 35 -11.74 9.49 2.67
C ARG A 35 -13.04 8.75 2.34
N SER A 36 -13.57 8.96 1.13
CA SER A 36 -14.78 8.25 0.67
C SER A 36 -14.55 6.76 0.52
N LEU A 37 -13.39 6.32 0.02
CA LEU A 37 -13.03 4.91 -0.06
C LEU A 37 -13.00 4.27 1.32
N ALA A 38 -12.34 4.90 2.29
CA ALA A 38 -12.26 4.39 3.66
C ALA A 38 -13.64 4.32 4.34
N ALA A 39 -14.47 5.35 4.17
CA ALA A 39 -15.83 5.36 4.69
C ALA A 39 -16.69 4.23 4.07
N GLN A 40 -16.64 4.08 2.74
CA GLN A 40 -17.35 3.00 2.05
C GLN A 40 -16.84 1.62 2.44
N ALA A 41 -15.55 1.47 2.73
CA ALA A 41 -15.00 0.22 3.24
C ALA A 41 -15.65 -0.15 4.59
N ALA A 42 -15.76 0.81 5.51
CA ALA A 42 -16.40 0.60 6.80
C ALA A 42 -17.93 0.30 6.66
N GLU A 43 -18.64 1.09 5.85
CA GLU A 43 -20.09 0.91 5.60
C GLU A 43 -20.43 -0.45 4.98
N ASN A 44 -19.61 -0.92 4.02
CA ASN A 44 -19.81 -2.18 3.32
C ASN A 44 -19.19 -3.39 4.04
N LYS A 45 -18.71 -3.20 5.27
CA LYS A 45 -18.08 -4.24 6.09
C LYS A 45 -16.95 -4.94 5.29
N ILE A 46 -16.04 -4.14 4.75
CA ILE A 46 -14.79 -4.60 4.17
C ILE A 46 -13.87 -4.95 5.33
N ASP A 47 -13.23 -6.11 5.27
CA ASP A 47 -12.34 -6.59 6.33
C ASP A 47 -10.96 -5.91 6.24
N ALA A 48 -10.47 -5.72 5.02
CA ALA A 48 -9.15 -5.13 4.79
C ALA A 48 -9.09 -4.22 3.56
N VAL A 49 -8.26 -3.18 3.65
CA VAL A 49 -7.82 -2.34 2.52
C VAL A 49 -6.32 -2.49 2.40
N VAL A 50 -5.85 -2.90 1.22
CA VAL A 50 -4.42 -2.99 0.89
C VAL A 50 -4.05 -1.81 0.02
N ILE A 51 -3.04 -1.05 0.43
CA ILE A 51 -2.48 0.06 -0.34
C ILE A 51 -1.08 -0.37 -0.80
N ALA A 52 -0.99 -0.73 -2.08
CA ALA A 52 0.21 -1.33 -2.67
C ALA A 52 1.16 -0.26 -3.24
N GLY A 53 1.59 0.66 -2.39
CA GLY A 53 2.59 1.69 -2.70
C GLY A 53 2.02 3.00 -3.22
N ASP A 54 2.87 4.02 -3.18
CA ASP A 54 2.65 5.38 -3.63
C ASP A 54 1.38 6.02 -3.02
N LEU A 55 1.27 5.88 -1.70
CA LEU A 55 0.23 6.56 -0.92
C LEU A 55 0.43 8.08 -0.97
N PHE A 56 1.69 8.51 -0.84
CA PHE A 56 2.09 9.90 -0.90
C PHE A 56 3.02 10.18 -2.08
N ASP A 57 3.16 11.44 -2.44
CA ASP A 57 4.33 11.96 -3.15
C ASP A 57 5.23 12.63 -2.11
N ASP A 58 6.05 11.84 -1.38
CA ASP A 58 6.69 12.18 -0.10
C ASP A 58 7.48 13.48 -0.13
N ARG A 59 8.10 13.80 -1.26
CA ARG A 59 8.84 15.07 -1.43
C ARG A 59 7.95 16.30 -1.24
N PHE A 60 6.63 16.13 -1.34
CA PHE A 60 5.64 17.20 -1.29
C PHE A 60 4.60 16.98 -0.20
N ALA A 61 4.48 15.76 0.33
CA ALA A 61 3.49 15.43 1.34
C ALA A 61 3.72 16.18 2.65
N SER A 62 2.79 17.05 2.98
CA SER A 62 2.84 17.86 4.19
C SER A 62 2.49 17.02 5.43
N ALA A 63 3.01 17.43 6.59
CA ALA A 63 2.60 16.84 7.88
C ALA A 63 1.07 16.92 8.09
N ARG A 64 0.42 17.95 7.55
CA ARG A 64 -1.03 18.09 7.59
C ARG A 64 -1.70 16.92 6.84
N THR A 65 -1.29 16.64 5.62
CA THR A 65 -1.85 15.55 4.80
C THR A 65 -1.60 14.19 5.45
N LYS A 66 -0.39 13.95 5.96
CA LYS A 66 -0.06 12.72 6.69
C LYS A 66 -0.93 12.53 7.93
N ASN A 67 -1.16 13.60 8.72
CA ASN A 67 -2.05 13.56 9.87
C ASN A 67 -3.51 13.30 9.46
N GLU A 68 -3.98 13.94 8.38
CA GLU A 68 -5.32 13.76 7.86
C GLU A 68 -5.56 12.32 7.41
N VAL A 69 -4.58 11.70 6.74
CA VAL A 69 -4.63 10.27 6.39
C VAL A 69 -4.73 9.40 7.64
N ALA A 70 -3.88 9.63 8.64
CA ALA A 70 -3.94 8.87 9.90
C ALA A 70 -5.31 9.01 10.60
N ASP A 71 -5.90 10.21 10.59
CA ASP A 71 -7.23 10.45 11.16
C ASP A 71 -8.35 9.75 10.38
N ILE A 72 -8.24 9.67 9.03
CA ILE A 72 -9.16 8.90 8.18
C ILE A 72 -9.10 7.42 8.55
N LEU A 73 -7.90 6.84 8.65
CA LEU A 73 -7.71 5.44 9.03
C LEU A 73 -8.27 5.15 10.43
N ALA A 74 -8.04 6.06 11.39
CA ALA A 74 -8.55 5.96 12.76
C ALA A 74 -10.09 5.98 12.82
N GLY A 75 -10.71 6.78 11.95
CA GLY A 75 -12.18 6.86 11.85
C GLY A 75 -12.83 5.57 11.35
N CYS A 76 -12.07 4.64 10.77
CA CYS A 76 -12.55 3.38 10.20
C CYS A 76 -12.01 2.16 10.97
N GLY A 77 -12.10 2.18 12.31
CA GLY A 77 -11.48 1.20 13.20
C GLY A 77 -11.90 -0.27 13.02
N SER A 78 -12.97 -0.54 12.29
CA SER A 78 -13.40 -1.90 11.93
C SER A 78 -12.72 -2.47 10.68
N VAL A 79 -11.96 -1.65 9.94
CA VAL A 79 -11.25 -2.01 8.71
C VAL A 79 -9.76 -2.09 9.01
N HIS A 80 -9.10 -3.17 8.61
CA HIS A 80 -7.64 -3.25 8.66
C HIS A 80 -7.02 -2.63 7.40
N PHE A 81 -6.05 -1.73 7.59
CA PHE A 81 -5.32 -1.11 6.48
C PHE A 81 -3.89 -1.65 6.44
N TYR A 82 -3.49 -2.20 5.31
CA TYR A 82 -2.14 -2.70 5.06
C TYR A 82 -1.43 -1.79 4.07
N LEU A 83 -0.38 -1.11 4.55
CA LEU A 83 0.32 -0.06 3.82
C LEU A 83 1.69 -0.56 3.39
N LEU A 84 1.94 -0.61 2.10
CA LEU A 84 3.26 -0.79 1.52
C LEU A 84 3.75 0.57 1.01
N ALA A 85 5.03 0.89 1.23
CA ALA A 85 5.62 2.07 0.63
C ALA A 85 5.99 1.80 -0.84
N GLY A 86 5.72 2.76 -1.71
CA GLY A 86 6.21 2.78 -3.08
C GLY A 86 7.46 3.66 -3.22
N ASN A 87 7.94 3.80 -4.46
CA ASN A 87 9.14 4.59 -4.74
C ASN A 87 8.94 6.11 -4.51
N HIS A 88 7.71 6.61 -4.59
CA HIS A 88 7.39 7.99 -4.29
C HIS A 88 7.23 8.27 -2.79
N ASP A 89 6.93 7.27 -1.98
CA ASP A 89 6.79 7.43 -0.51
C ASP A 89 8.15 7.63 0.19
N GLY A 90 9.26 7.21 -0.41
CA GLY A 90 10.58 7.25 0.22
C GLY A 90 10.71 6.41 1.51
N GLY A 91 9.71 5.59 1.80
CA GLY A 91 9.41 4.99 3.10
C GLY A 91 8.57 5.93 3.95
N PHE A 92 7.79 5.38 4.90
CA PHE A 92 6.99 6.21 5.81
C PHE A 92 7.86 6.76 6.93
N ASP A 93 7.82 8.06 7.16
CA ASP A 93 8.60 8.70 8.22
C ASP A 93 8.11 8.31 9.63
N GLU A 94 9.00 8.45 10.61
CA GLU A 94 8.73 8.05 12.00
C GLU A 94 7.54 8.80 12.62
N ALA A 95 7.32 10.05 12.23
CA ALA A 95 6.22 10.85 12.76
C ALA A 95 4.87 10.32 12.27
N PHE A 96 4.79 9.96 10.99
CA PHE A 96 3.60 9.33 10.43
C PHE A 96 3.36 7.94 11.04
N VAL A 97 4.39 7.11 11.13
CA VAL A 97 4.29 5.77 11.74
C VAL A 97 3.75 5.82 13.16
N LYS A 98 4.27 6.74 13.99
CA LYS A 98 3.79 6.94 15.38
C LYS A 98 2.35 7.44 15.48
N ARG A 99 1.85 8.08 14.44
CA ARG A 99 0.49 8.63 14.40
C ARG A 99 -0.55 7.61 13.96
N LEU A 100 -0.14 6.50 13.34
CA LEU A 100 -1.05 5.49 12.81
C LEU A 100 -1.89 4.83 13.92
N PRO A 101 -3.18 4.59 13.64
CA PRO A 101 -4.05 3.86 14.55
C PRO A 101 -3.71 2.35 14.56
N PRO A 102 -4.18 1.60 15.60
CA PRO A 102 -3.90 0.16 15.74
C PRO A 102 -4.40 -0.72 14.59
N ASN A 103 -5.36 -0.25 13.80
CA ASN A 103 -5.89 -0.95 12.63
C ASN A 103 -5.10 -0.69 11.34
N ALA A 104 -4.02 0.10 11.39
CA ALA A 104 -3.13 0.35 10.27
C ALA A 104 -1.78 -0.37 10.48
N HIS A 105 -1.39 -1.15 9.48
CA HIS A 105 -0.22 -2.01 9.51
C HIS A 105 0.72 -1.62 8.36
N ILE A 106 2.01 -1.42 8.65
CA ILE A 106 3.01 -1.08 7.64
C ILE A 106 3.89 -2.29 7.36
N PHE A 107 4.04 -2.63 6.08
CA PHE A 107 5.07 -3.57 5.65
C PHE A 107 6.46 -2.94 5.80
N ALA A 108 7.41 -3.72 6.32
CA ALA A 108 8.75 -3.22 6.56
C ALA A 108 9.48 -2.91 5.25
N LYS A 109 10.32 -1.88 5.28
CA LYS A 109 11.10 -1.42 4.12
C LYS A 109 12.02 -2.49 3.54
N ASN A 110 12.60 -3.32 4.38
CA ASN A 110 13.56 -4.34 3.96
C ASN A 110 13.03 -5.75 4.27
N GLY A 111 13.17 -6.65 3.31
CA GLY A 111 12.73 -8.03 3.44
C GLY A 111 11.23 -8.20 3.23
N VAL A 112 10.67 -9.24 3.81
CA VAL A 112 9.25 -9.56 3.72
C VAL A 112 8.62 -9.43 5.10
N THR A 113 7.49 -8.75 5.14
CA THR A 113 6.65 -8.71 6.35
C THR A 113 5.38 -9.51 6.09
N ARG A 114 5.01 -10.37 7.02
CA ARG A 114 3.75 -11.14 7.00
C ARG A 114 2.78 -10.57 8.02
N PHE A 115 1.53 -10.39 7.59
CA PHE A 115 0.38 -10.15 8.46
C PHE A 115 -0.70 -11.18 8.17
N ASP A 116 -1.30 -11.70 9.21
CA ASP A 116 -2.42 -12.64 9.10
C ASP A 116 -3.71 -11.98 9.57
N LEU A 117 -4.78 -12.17 8.79
CA LEU A 117 -6.14 -11.79 9.16
C LEU A 117 -7.09 -12.91 8.75
N ASN A 118 -7.70 -13.55 9.73
CA ASN A 118 -8.54 -14.73 9.51
C ASN A 118 -7.80 -15.82 8.67
N GLU A 119 -8.37 -16.23 7.55
CA GLU A 119 -7.81 -17.24 6.63
C GLU A 119 -6.80 -16.66 5.61
N VAL A 120 -6.56 -15.34 5.63
CA VAL A 120 -5.68 -14.68 4.65
C VAL A 120 -4.33 -14.34 5.27
N SER A 121 -3.26 -14.55 4.51
CA SER A 121 -1.91 -14.08 4.82
C SER A 121 -1.47 -13.04 3.80
N PHE A 122 -1.07 -11.87 4.28
CA PHE A 122 -0.52 -10.79 3.46
C PHE A 122 0.99 -10.77 3.60
N PHE A 123 1.70 -10.86 2.48
CA PHE A 123 3.16 -10.78 2.41
C PHE A 123 3.54 -9.52 1.67
N GLY A 124 4.11 -8.55 2.36
CA GLY A 124 4.55 -7.29 1.75
C GLY A 124 6.05 -7.26 1.54
N ALA A 125 6.45 -6.88 0.34
CA ALA A 125 7.85 -6.62 -0.03
C ALA A 125 7.93 -5.44 -0.99
N GLU A 126 8.79 -4.45 -0.68
CA GLU A 126 9.04 -3.32 -1.59
C GLU A 126 9.70 -3.81 -2.89
N GLY A 127 9.33 -3.19 -4.02
CA GLY A 127 9.80 -3.58 -5.35
C GLY A 127 11.32 -3.62 -5.50
N GLU A 128 12.02 -2.65 -4.92
CA GLU A 128 13.50 -2.61 -4.91
C GLU A 128 14.13 -3.79 -4.17
N SER A 129 13.40 -4.40 -3.22
CA SER A 129 13.85 -5.55 -2.43
C SER A 129 13.49 -6.88 -3.07
N LEU A 130 12.62 -6.90 -4.10
CA LEU A 130 12.17 -8.12 -4.76
C LEU A 130 13.29 -8.76 -5.60
N SER A 131 14.10 -9.57 -4.95
CA SER A 131 15.03 -10.47 -5.63
C SER A 131 14.44 -11.88 -5.77
N PRO A 132 14.92 -12.68 -6.75
CA PRO A 132 14.54 -14.10 -6.82
C PRO A 132 14.76 -14.84 -5.51
N ALA A 133 15.89 -14.61 -4.84
CA ALA A 133 16.21 -15.21 -3.55
C ALA A 133 15.24 -14.83 -2.45
N LEU A 134 14.81 -13.55 -2.41
CA LEU A 134 13.81 -13.09 -1.45
C LEU A 134 12.45 -13.76 -1.71
N LEU A 135 12.00 -13.79 -2.97
CA LEU A 135 10.75 -14.46 -3.33
C LEU A 135 10.80 -15.95 -3.01
N GLU A 136 11.91 -16.63 -3.26
CA GLU A 136 12.10 -18.04 -2.90
C GLU A 136 12.01 -18.26 -1.40
N SER A 137 12.51 -17.34 -0.59
CA SER A 137 12.52 -17.47 0.88
C SER A 137 11.16 -17.27 1.53
N ILE A 138 10.15 -16.77 0.81
CA ILE A 138 8.81 -16.57 1.39
C ILE A 138 8.13 -17.92 1.59
N GLU A 139 7.94 -18.29 2.84
CA GLU A 139 7.18 -19.47 3.22
C GLU A 139 5.68 -19.15 3.26
N MET A 140 4.94 -19.69 2.28
CA MET A 140 3.50 -19.53 2.17
C MET A 140 2.80 -20.84 2.46
N GLU A 141 1.73 -20.79 3.23
CA GLU A 141 0.94 -21.96 3.62
C GLU A 141 -0.16 -22.22 2.57
N PRO A 142 -0.15 -23.38 1.86
CA PRO A 142 -1.18 -23.66 0.84
C PRO A 142 -2.61 -23.74 1.38
N SER A 143 -2.77 -23.88 2.68
CA SER A 143 -4.08 -23.93 3.35
C SER A 143 -4.69 -22.54 3.60
N ARG A 144 -3.92 -21.46 3.39
CA ARG A 144 -4.34 -20.08 3.57
C ARG A 144 -4.47 -19.38 2.23
N PHE A 145 -5.27 -18.32 2.18
CA PHE A 145 -5.30 -17.44 1.01
C PHE A 145 -4.11 -16.47 1.08
N ASN A 146 -3.17 -16.62 0.16
CA ASN A 146 -1.90 -15.90 0.18
C ASN A 146 -1.92 -14.70 -0.77
N VAL A 147 -1.78 -13.50 -0.22
CA VAL A 147 -1.71 -12.25 -0.96
C VAL A 147 -0.28 -11.73 -0.93
N LEU A 148 0.35 -11.62 -2.08
CA LEU A 148 1.61 -10.89 -2.21
C LEU A 148 1.32 -9.42 -2.49
N VAL A 149 1.81 -8.53 -1.64
CA VAL A 149 1.67 -7.07 -1.80
C VAL A 149 3.01 -6.50 -2.21
N THR A 150 3.05 -5.83 -3.35
CA THR A 150 4.30 -5.23 -3.86
C THR A 150 4.04 -4.02 -4.73
N HIS A 151 5.05 -3.14 -4.83
CA HIS A 151 5.04 -1.98 -5.71
C HIS A 151 6.23 -2.13 -6.68
N ALA A 152 5.96 -2.64 -7.89
CA ALA A 152 7.01 -3.04 -8.83
C ALA A 152 6.50 -3.11 -10.27
N ASP A 153 7.41 -2.95 -11.23
CA ASP A 153 7.14 -3.24 -12.63
C ASP A 153 7.01 -4.75 -12.90
N LEU A 154 6.19 -5.12 -13.87
CA LEU A 154 6.17 -6.49 -14.42
C LEU A 154 7.30 -6.74 -15.43
N ALA A 155 8.14 -5.74 -15.73
CA ALA A 155 9.24 -5.85 -16.66
C ALA A 155 10.50 -6.35 -15.94
N ALA A 156 11.13 -7.40 -16.47
CA ALA A 156 12.33 -8.02 -15.89
C ALA A 156 13.58 -7.11 -15.80
N LYS A 157 13.52 -5.91 -16.36
CA LYS A 157 14.59 -4.88 -16.34
C LYS A 157 13.99 -3.52 -16.00
N SER A 158 13.51 -3.37 -14.79
CA SER A 158 13.09 -2.06 -14.28
C SER A 158 14.15 -1.46 -13.37
N SER A 159 14.28 -0.13 -13.38
CA SER A 159 15.09 0.62 -12.42
C SER A 159 14.48 0.66 -11.01
N TYR A 160 13.22 0.24 -10.86
CA TYR A 160 12.45 0.27 -9.60
C TYR A 160 12.14 -1.11 -9.03
N GLY A 161 12.84 -2.15 -9.50
CA GLY A 161 12.54 -3.53 -9.15
C GLY A 161 11.51 -4.14 -10.10
N GLY A 162 11.80 -5.32 -10.60
CA GLY A 162 10.93 -6.05 -11.52
C GLY A 162 10.38 -7.31 -10.87
N LEU A 163 9.07 -7.49 -10.89
CA LEU A 163 8.44 -8.74 -10.48
C LEU A 163 8.42 -9.71 -11.67
N ASP A 164 9.25 -10.73 -11.60
CA ASP A 164 9.17 -11.85 -12.55
C ASP A 164 8.09 -12.83 -12.10
N LEU A 165 6.92 -12.77 -12.74
CA LEU A 165 5.79 -13.66 -12.43
C LEU A 165 6.11 -15.15 -12.55
N ARG A 166 7.17 -15.52 -13.30
CA ARG A 166 7.60 -16.92 -13.42
C ARG A 166 8.08 -17.50 -12.09
N LEU A 167 8.62 -16.63 -11.21
CA LEU A 167 9.08 -17.01 -9.87
C LEU A 167 7.92 -17.33 -8.91
N LEU A 168 6.70 -16.92 -9.25
CA LEU A 168 5.50 -17.20 -8.46
C LEU A 168 4.76 -18.45 -8.87
N ARG A 169 5.14 -19.08 -10.01
CA ARG A 169 4.41 -20.20 -10.62
C ARG A 169 4.22 -21.39 -9.67
N ASP A 170 5.26 -21.70 -8.90
CA ASP A 170 5.28 -22.87 -8.01
C ASP A 170 5.02 -22.48 -6.53
N LYS A 171 4.63 -21.23 -6.29
CA LYS A 171 4.26 -20.75 -4.96
C LYS A 171 2.73 -20.69 -4.83
N PRO A 172 2.19 -20.98 -3.65
CA PRO A 172 0.75 -20.90 -3.39
C PRO A 172 0.31 -19.43 -3.20
N VAL A 173 0.56 -18.58 -4.20
CA VAL A 173 0.10 -17.19 -4.26
C VAL A 173 -1.25 -17.16 -4.95
N ASP A 174 -2.28 -16.73 -4.24
CA ASP A 174 -3.64 -16.63 -4.76
C ASP A 174 -3.92 -15.27 -5.42
N TYR A 175 -3.28 -14.22 -4.92
CA TYR A 175 -3.45 -12.86 -5.42
C TYR A 175 -2.17 -12.03 -5.29
N VAL A 176 -1.88 -11.22 -6.31
CA VAL A 176 -0.80 -10.22 -6.26
C VAL A 176 -1.45 -8.83 -6.24
N ALA A 177 -1.35 -8.14 -5.11
CA ALA A 177 -1.71 -6.74 -4.99
C ALA A 177 -0.53 -5.89 -5.46
N LEU A 178 -0.59 -5.45 -6.70
CA LEU A 178 0.49 -4.76 -7.40
C LEU A 178 0.13 -3.29 -7.61
N GLY A 179 1.06 -2.40 -7.26
CA GLY A 179 1.08 -1.00 -7.63
C GLY A 179 2.23 -0.67 -8.58
N HIS A 180 2.34 0.58 -9.02
CA HIS A 180 3.33 1.18 -9.93
C HIS A 180 2.89 1.27 -11.38
#